data_83b2cebf8ec57293ea4bb5f72becf8d1
#
_entry.id   83b2cebf8ec57293ea4bb5f72becf8d1
#
_cell.length_a   1.000
_cell.length_b   1.000
_cell.length_c   1.000
_cell.angle_alpha   90.00
_cell.angle_beta   90.00
_cell.angle_gamma   90.00
#
_symmetry.space_group_name_H-M   'P 1'
#
loop_
_entity.id
_entity.type
_entity.pdbx_description
1 polymer ?
#
loop_
_entity_poly.entity_id
_entity_poly.type
_entity_poly.pdbx_seq_one_letter_code
_entity_poly.pdbx_strand_id
1 'polypeptide(L)'
;TDLDREGEAIAWHLREVLGGKDDKYLRVKYPEITKAAIAKAFENPGRINMDLVNAQQTRRFLDRVVGFMVSPLLWKKVARGLSAGRVQSVAVELIVDREREIKAFIPEEYWSVTAHFNDLNMDSELFEYQNQKIEIKNKEQVDKIVSELSEEYNVEKIETKDKKKQSKYPFTTSTMQQEASRKLNFAIKKTMSVAQGLYEGVKLPEKGETGR
;
A
#
# COMPACT_ATOMS: atom_id res chain seq x y z
N THR A 1 -6.01 -7.06 25.39
CA THR A 1 -6.12 -7.28 23.94
C THR A 1 -6.25 -5.95 23.21
N ASP A 2 -6.16 -5.96 21.88
CA ASP A 2 -6.17 -4.79 21.01
C ASP A 2 -7.39 -3.88 21.20
N LEU A 3 -7.28 -2.66 20.66
CA LEU A 3 -8.32 -1.62 20.78
C LEU A 3 -9.52 -1.86 19.86
N ASP A 4 -9.40 -2.77 18.90
CA ASP A 4 -10.40 -3.02 17.89
C ASP A 4 -11.52 -3.96 18.34
N ARG A 5 -12.53 -4.15 17.50
CA ARG A 5 -13.67 -5.05 17.76
C ARG A 5 -13.28 -6.53 17.86
N GLU A 6 -12.19 -6.95 17.22
CA GLU A 6 -11.70 -8.33 17.32
C GLU A 6 -11.13 -8.57 18.73
N GLY A 7 -10.32 -7.62 19.25
CA GLY A 7 -9.84 -7.65 20.64
C GLY A 7 -10.96 -7.60 21.66
N GLU A 8 -12.04 -6.86 21.38
CA GLU A 8 -13.22 -6.81 22.24
C GLU A 8 -13.97 -8.15 22.28
N ALA A 9 -14.13 -8.78 21.12
CA ALA A 9 -14.76 -10.10 21.01
C ALA A 9 -13.93 -11.19 21.70
N ILE A 10 -12.59 -11.14 21.62
CA ILE A 10 -11.70 -12.06 22.33
C ILE A 10 -11.91 -11.92 23.84
N ALA A 11 -11.95 -10.71 24.38
CA ALA A 11 -12.17 -10.45 25.80
C ALA A 11 -13.53 -10.98 26.25
N TRP A 12 -14.58 -10.78 25.43
CA TRP A 12 -15.92 -11.28 25.70
C TRP A 12 -15.96 -12.81 25.69
N HIS A 13 -15.36 -13.47 24.69
CA HIS A 13 -15.28 -14.94 24.63
C HIS A 13 -14.55 -15.53 25.82
N LEU A 14 -13.44 -14.92 26.26
CA LEU A 14 -12.72 -15.37 27.46
C LEU A 14 -13.61 -15.28 28.71
N ARG A 15 -14.38 -14.20 28.88
CA ARG A 15 -15.33 -14.05 29.96
C ARG A 15 -16.40 -15.17 29.94
N GLU A 16 -16.99 -15.44 28.77
CA GLU A 16 -18.00 -16.49 28.62
C GLU A 16 -17.46 -17.88 28.98
N VAL A 17 -16.22 -18.20 28.55
CA VAL A 17 -15.60 -19.49 28.82
C VAL A 17 -15.21 -19.64 30.29
N LEU A 18 -14.69 -18.60 30.93
CA LEU A 18 -14.27 -18.64 32.33
C LEU A 18 -15.45 -18.56 33.28
N GLY A 19 -16.58 -18.03 32.86
CA GLY A 19 -17.80 -17.89 33.67
C GLY A 19 -17.64 -16.96 34.85
N GLY A 20 -18.72 -16.75 35.61
CA GLY A 20 -18.71 -15.92 36.80
C GLY A 20 -19.47 -14.61 36.64
N LYS A 21 -19.39 -13.74 37.66
CA LYS A 21 -20.10 -12.47 37.69
C LYS A 21 -19.31 -11.41 36.89
N ASP A 22 -20.00 -10.55 36.15
CA ASP A 22 -19.43 -9.46 35.33
C ASP A 22 -18.51 -8.49 36.10
N ASP A 23 -18.76 -8.34 37.39
CA ASP A 23 -17.97 -7.46 38.27
C ASP A 23 -16.51 -7.90 38.44
N LYS A 24 -16.22 -9.17 38.16
CA LYS A 24 -14.87 -9.75 38.26
C LYS A 24 -14.02 -9.50 37.01
N TYR A 25 -14.62 -9.01 35.93
CA TYR A 25 -13.92 -8.84 34.64
C TYR A 25 -13.75 -7.37 34.31
N LEU A 26 -12.50 -7.00 34.07
CA LEU A 26 -12.11 -5.68 33.60
C LEU A 26 -11.47 -5.78 32.22
N ARG A 27 -11.82 -4.85 31.37
CA ARG A 27 -11.29 -4.76 30.01
C ARG A 27 -10.09 -3.84 29.97
N VAL A 28 -8.90 -4.41 29.75
CA VAL A 28 -7.67 -3.65 29.56
C VAL A 28 -7.33 -3.58 28.08
N LYS A 29 -7.13 -2.37 27.55
CA LYS A 29 -6.88 -2.07 26.15
C LYS A 29 -5.48 -1.45 26.00
N TYR A 30 -4.65 -2.03 25.16
CA TYR A 30 -3.31 -1.51 24.87
C TYR A 30 -3.02 -1.60 23.37
N PRO A 31 -2.38 -0.55 22.79
CA PRO A 31 -2.06 -0.51 21.38
C PRO A 31 -0.81 -1.29 21.01
N GLU A 32 0.02 -1.63 22.00
CA GLU A 32 1.29 -2.32 21.81
C GLU A 32 1.63 -3.24 22.99
N ILE A 33 2.40 -4.29 22.75
CA ILE A 33 2.80 -5.28 23.77
C ILE A 33 4.15 -4.87 24.35
N THR A 34 4.20 -3.69 25.01
CA THR A 34 5.36 -3.24 25.77
C THR A 34 5.03 -3.15 27.26
N LYS A 35 6.04 -3.34 28.11
CA LYS A 35 5.86 -3.29 29.57
C LYS A 35 5.23 -1.97 30.02
N ALA A 36 5.66 -0.86 29.44
CA ALA A 36 5.16 0.47 29.78
C ALA A 36 3.69 0.66 29.34
N ALA A 37 3.34 0.29 28.10
CA ALA A 37 1.99 0.42 27.59
C ALA A 37 0.99 -0.48 28.36
N ILE A 38 1.40 -1.70 28.69
CA ILE A 38 0.60 -2.62 29.49
C ILE A 38 0.38 -2.06 30.90
N ALA A 39 1.43 -1.62 31.59
CA ALA A 39 1.31 -1.03 32.92
C ALA A 39 0.37 0.15 32.93
N LYS A 40 0.53 1.08 32.00
CA LYS A 40 -0.36 2.26 31.84
C LYS A 40 -1.81 1.85 31.56
N ALA A 41 -2.04 0.80 30.77
CA ALA A 41 -3.39 0.35 30.44
C ALA A 41 -4.10 -0.26 31.68
N PHE A 42 -3.38 -0.84 32.62
CA PHE A 42 -3.93 -1.36 33.87
C PHE A 42 -4.34 -0.26 34.85
N GLU A 43 -3.85 0.96 34.70
CA GLU A 43 -4.26 2.12 35.54
C GLU A 43 -5.71 2.56 35.25
N ASN A 44 -6.19 2.34 34.03
CA ASN A 44 -7.50 2.75 33.59
C ASN A 44 -8.27 1.60 32.90
N PRO A 45 -8.65 0.56 33.63
CA PRO A 45 -9.42 -0.54 33.08
C PRO A 45 -10.84 -0.12 32.79
N GLY A 46 -11.40 -0.57 31.69
CA GLY A 46 -12.79 -0.34 31.30
C GLY A 46 -13.67 -1.58 31.46
N ARG A 47 -14.81 -1.53 30.82
CA ARG A 47 -15.75 -2.66 30.67
C ARG A 47 -15.78 -3.11 29.22
N ILE A 48 -16.24 -4.35 28.98
CA ILE A 48 -16.45 -4.88 27.63
C ILE A 48 -17.56 -4.07 26.94
N ASN A 49 -17.27 -3.62 25.74
CA ASN A 49 -18.24 -2.92 24.91
C ASN A 49 -19.02 -3.92 24.05
N MET A 50 -20.26 -4.17 24.42
CA MET A 50 -21.12 -5.14 23.73
C MET A 50 -21.46 -4.72 22.29
N ASP A 51 -21.46 -3.43 21.95
CA ASP A 51 -21.69 -2.97 20.58
C ASP A 51 -20.57 -3.41 19.64
N LEU A 52 -19.32 -3.32 20.11
CA LEU A 52 -18.17 -3.82 19.37
C LEU A 52 -18.17 -5.35 19.25
N VAL A 53 -18.56 -6.05 20.32
CA VAL A 53 -18.75 -7.51 20.29
C VAL A 53 -19.80 -7.89 19.26
N ASN A 54 -20.98 -7.27 19.32
CA ASN A 54 -22.07 -7.51 18.38
C ASN A 54 -21.68 -7.19 16.93
N ALA A 55 -20.94 -6.12 16.71
CA ALA A 55 -20.42 -5.76 15.38
C ALA A 55 -19.47 -6.84 14.83
N GLN A 56 -18.59 -7.39 15.67
CA GLN A 56 -17.69 -8.47 15.29
C GLN A 56 -18.48 -9.78 15.01
N GLN A 57 -19.41 -10.15 15.88
CA GLN A 57 -20.25 -11.33 15.70
C GLN A 57 -21.08 -11.23 14.42
N THR A 58 -21.70 -10.07 14.15
CA THR A 58 -22.47 -9.84 12.92
C THR A 58 -21.60 -10.00 11.67
N ARG A 59 -20.39 -9.45 11.69
CA ARG A 59 -19.44 -9.62 10.59
C ARG A 59 -19.12 -11.10 10.36
N ARG A 60 -18.78 -11.82 11.41
CA ARG A 60 -18.45 -13.24 11.32
C ARG A 60 -19.62 -14.06 10.79
N PHE A 61 -20.83 -13.74 11.26
CA PHE A 61 -22.06 -14.40 10.81
C PHE A 61 -22.32 -14.15 9.34
N LEU A 62 -22.24 -12.89 8.88
CA LEU A 62 -22.40 -12.53 7.47
C LEU A 62 -21.38 -13.23 6.57
N ASP A 63 -20.10 -13.24 6.96
CA ASP A 63 -19.05 -13.90 6.19
C ASP A 63 -19.35 -15.41 6.04
N ARG A 64 -19.87 -16.06 7.08
CA ARG A 64 -20.31 -17.46 7.02
C ARG A 64 -21.51 -17.68 6.13
N VAL A 65 -22.57 -16.89 6.32
CA VAL A 65 -23.81 -17.01 5.54
C VAL A 65 -23.52 -16.82 4.05
N VAL A 66 -22.82 -15.74 3.70
CA VAL A 66 -22.44 -15.48 2.31
C VAL A 66 -21.57 -16.61 1.73
N GLY A 67 -20.56 -17.05 2.47
CA GLY A 67 -19.69 -18.14 2.03
C GLY A 67 -20.45 -19.45 1.78
N PHE A 68 -21.30 -19.86 2.72
CA PHE A 68 -22.05 -21.11 2.62
C PHE A 68 -23.19 -21.07 1.59
N MET A 69 -23.81 -19.92 1.37
CA MET A 69 -24.92 -19.81 0.40
C MET A 69 -24.42 -19.61 -1.03
N VAL A 70 -23.39 -18.80 -1.23
CA VAL A 70 -22.93 -18.40 -2.57
C VAL A 70 -21.89 -19.37 -3.13
N SER A 71 -20.99 -19.93 -2.32
CA SER A 71 -19.98 -20.86 -2.82
C SER A 71 -20.56 -22.09 -3.53
N PRO A 72 -21.62 -22.75 -3.05
CA PRO A 72 -22.26 -23.86 -3.77
C PRO A 72 -22.86 -23.44 -5.13
N LEU A 73 -23.34 -22.20 -5.25
CA LEU A 73 -23.83 -21.67 -6.53
C LEU A 73 -22.69 -21.53 -7.53
N LEU A 74 -21.52 -21.05 -7.09
CA LEU A 74 -20.32 -20.99 -7.91
C LEU A 74 -19.88 -22.39 -8.36
N TRP A 75 -19.94 -23.39 -7.47
CA TRP A 75 -19.60 -24.78 -7.83
C TRP A 75 -20.51 -25.36 -8.89
N LYS A 76 -21.81 -25.01 -8.82
CA LYS A 76 -22.81 -25.50 -9.78
C LYS A 76 -22.73 -24.78 -11.12
N LYS A 77 -22.38 -23.49 -11.11
CA LYS A 77 -22.48 -22.63 -12.31
C LYS A 77 -21.16 -22.33 -12.99
N VAL A 78 -20.06 -22.38 -12.26
CA VAL A 78 -18.72 -22.01 -12.76
C VAL A 78 -17.76 -23.19 -12.64
N ALA A 79 -17.21 -23.46 -11.46
CA ALA A 79 -16.29 -24.57 -11.22
C ALA A 79 -16.24 -24.96 -9.74
N ARG A 80 -15.98 -26.23 -9.46
CA ARG A 80 -15.76 -26.72 -8.09
C ARG A 80 -14.51 -26.11 -7.48
N GLY A 81 -14.56 -25.87 -6.15
CA GLY A 81 -13.44 -25.31 -5.39
C GLY A 81 -13.38 -23.80 -5.33
N LEU A 82 -14.23 -23.09 -6.08
CA LEU A 82 -14.36 -21.64 -5.96
C LEU A 82 -15.06 -21.28 -4.65
N SER A 83 -14.67 -20.16 -4.05
CA SER A 83 -15.32 -19.63 -2.86
C SER A 83 -15.74 -18.17 -3.06
N ALA A 84 -16.91 -17.85 -2.53
CA ALA A 84 -17.38 -16.48 -2.45
C ALA A 84 -17.09 -15.92 -1.05
N GLY A 85 -16.77 -14.64 -0.99
CA GLY A 85 -16.58 -13.96 0.27
C GLY A 85 -16.58 -12.46 0.06
N ARG A 86 -17.01 -11.75 1.07
CA ARG A 86 -17.21 -10.31 1.06
C ARG A 86 -15.95 -9.54 0.64
N VAL A 87 -14.77 -9.94 1.13
CA VAL A 87 -13.49 -9.28 0.79
C VAL A 87 -12.94 -9.80 -0.54
N GLN A 88 -12.91 -11.10 -0.74
CA GLN A 88 -12.30 -11.71 -1.94
C GLN A 88 -13.09 -11.39 -3.22
N SER A 89 -14.41 -11.30 -3.15
CA SER A 89 -15.22 -10.96 -4.32
C SER A 89 -14.96 -9.52 -4.80
N VAL A 90 -14.87 -8.57 -3.87
CA VAL A 90 -14.50 -7.18 -4.19
C VAL A 90 -13.07 -7.08 -4.72
N ALA A 91 -12.14 -7.84 -4.14
CA ALA A 91 -10.76 -7.85 -4.64
C ALA A 91 -10.68 -8.36 -6.08
N VAL A 92 -11.43 -9.40 -6.42
CA VAL A 92 -11.52 -9.93 -7.80
C VAL A 92 -12.15 -8.89 -8.74
N GLU A 93 -13.21 -8.21 -8.31
CA GLU A 93 -13.85 -7.15 -9.09
C GLU A 93 -12.86 -6.03 -9.45
N LEU A 94 -12.13 -5.51 -8.47
CA LEU A 94 -11.09 -4.48 -8.69
C LEU A 94 -10.01 -4.94 -9.69
N ILE A 95 -9.58 -6.20 -9.60
CA ILE A 95 -8.59 -6.77 -10.52
C ILE A 95 -9.17 -6.86 -11.93
N VAL A 96 -10.41 -7.34 -12.06
CA VAL A 96 -11.09 -7.48 -13.35
C VAL A 96 -11.30 -6.11 -14.01
N ASP A 97 -11.70 -5.11 -13.25
CA ASP A 97 -11.89 -3.75 -13.79
C ASP A 97 -10.56 -3.17 -14.26
N ARG A 98 -9.48 -3.36 -13.51
CA ARG A 98 -8.14 -2.95 -13.95
C ARG A 98 -7.70 -3.69 -15.21
N GLU A 99 -7.93 -4.98 -15.30
CA GLU A 99 -7.64 -5.77 -16.52
C GLU A 99 -8.44 -5.29 -17.74
N ARG A 100 -9.69 -4.88 -17.53
CA ARG A 100 -10.51 -4.27 -18.59
C ARG A 100 -9.93 -2.95 -19.10
N GLU A 101 -9.48 -2.08 -18.17
CA GLU A 101 -8.79 -0.84 -18.52
C GLU A 101 -7.52 -1.11 -19.34
N ILE A 102 -6.70 -2.07 -18.88
CA ILE A 102 -5.46 -2.45 -19.58
C ILE A 102 -5.76 -2.97 -20.98
N LYS A 103 -6.78 -3.82 -21.14
CA LYS A 103 -7.19 -4.36 -22.46
C LYS A 103 -7.82 -3.33 -23.37
N ALA A 104 -8.47 -2.33 -22.81
CA ALA A 104 -9.08 -1.22 -23.55
C ALA A 104 -8.05 -0.13 -23.92
N PHE A 105 -6.86 -0.16 -23.33
CA PHE A 105 -5.83 0.83 -23.61
C PHE A 105 -5.32 0.69 -25.04
N ILE A 106 -5.39 1.75 -25.78
CA ILE A 106 -4.85 1.86 -27.13
C ILE A 106 -3.51 2.58 -27.04
N PRO A 107 -2.38 1.91 -27.33
CA PRO A 107 -1.08 2.56 -27.33
C PRO A 107 -1.03 3.70 -28.34
N GLU A 108 -0.60 4.86 -27.89
CA GLU A 108 -0.33 5.99 -28.77
C GLU A 108 1.19 6.13 -29.00
N GLU A 109 1.57 6.25 -30.25
CA GLU A 109 2.95 6.49 -30.64
C GLU A 109 3.35 7.91 -30.27
N TYR A 110 4.47 8.06 -29.62
CA TYR A 110 5.10 9.35 -29.36
C TYR A 110 6.61 9.30 -29.62
N TRP A 111 7.18 10.43 -29.96
CA TRP A 111 8.60 10.57 -30.25
C TRP A 111 9.20 11.69 -29.42
N SER A 112 10.47 11.53 -29.03
CA SER A 112 11.28 12.57 -28.43
C SER A 112 12.57 12.73 -29.23
N VAL A 113 13.07 13.95 -29.29
CA VAL A 113 14.35 14.28 -29.93
C VAL A 113 15.29 14.74 -28.84
N THR A 114 16.42 14.02 -28.69
CA THR A 114 17.46 14.32 -27.70
C THR A 114 18.77 14.65 -28.43
N ALA A 115 19.35 15.77 -28.13
CA ALA A 115 20.67 16.14 -28.59
C ALA A 115 21.73 15.79 -27.54
N HIS A 116 22.79 15.12 -27.96
CA HIS A 116 23.92 14.73 -27.10
C HIS A 116 25.11 15.64 -27.41
N PHE A 117 25.47 16.49 -26.46
CA PHE A 117 26.62 17.39 -26.59
C PHE A 117 27.85 16.75 -25.94
N ASN A 118 28.68 16.11 -26.78
CA ASN A 118 29.83 15.33 -26.29
C ASN A 118 30.87 16.19 -25.58
N ASP A 119 31.13 17.39 -26.05
CA ASP A 119 32.12 18.31 -25.47
C ASP A 119 31.70 18.80 -24.07
N LEU A 120 30.41 18.89 -23.81
CA LEU A 120 29.84 19.33 -22.53
C LEU A 120 29.38 18.18 -21.65
N ASN A 121 29.40 16.94 -22.14
CA ASN A 121 28.82 15.78 -21.50
C ASN A 121 27.40 16.06 -21.00
N MET A 122 26.57 16.64 -21.87
CA MET A 122 25.23 17.12 -21.54
C MET A 122 24.22 16.64 -22.59
N ASP A 123 23.07 16.21 -22.13
CA ASP A 123 21.94 15.87 -22.97
C ASP A 123 20.87 16.95 -22.86
N SER A 124 20.24 17.30 -23.97
CA SER A 124 19.08 18.18 -23.98
C SER A 124 17.94 17.60 -24.82
N GLU A 125 16.72 17.82 -24.36
CA GLU A 125 15.51 17.38 -25.04
C GLU A 125 14.86 18.54 -25.77
N LEU A 126 14.31 18.27 -26.97
CA LEU A 126 13.51 19.23 -27.70
C LEU A 126 12.26 19.60 -26.89
N PHE A 127 12.18 20.85 -26.45
CA PHE A 127 11.09 21.37 -25.62
C PHE A 127 10.03 22.12 -26.43
N GLU A 128 10.47 22.92 -27.39
CA GLU A 128 9.62 23.73 -28.26
C GLU A 128 10.13 23.70 -29.70
N TYR A 129 9.20 23.75 -30.63
CA TYR A 129 9.48 23.91 -32.05
C TYR A 129 8.64 25.07 -32.58
N GLN A 130 9.29 26.06 -33.23
CA GLN A 130 8.63 27.28 -33.70
C GLN A 130 7.85 28.03 -32.60
N ASN A 131 8.43 28.13 -31.41
CA ASN A 131 7.85 28.77 -30.22
C ASN A 131 6.55 28.12 -29.70
N GLN A 132 6.33 26.86 -30.01
CA GLN A 132 5.19 26.09 -29.50
C GLN A 132 5.67 24.76 -28.94
N LYS A 133 5.08 24.34 -27.80
CA LYS A 133 5.28 23.01 -27.30
C LYS A 133 4.83 22.01 -28.34
N ILE A 134 5.68 21.06 -28.65
CA ILE A 134 5.40 20.06 -29.67
C ILE A 134 5.19 18.68 -29.05
N GLU A 135 4.15 17.99 -29.49
CA GLU A 135 3.98 16.56 -29.32
C GLU A 135 4.21 15.90 -30.67
N ILE A 136 5.26 15.13 -30.77
CA ILE A 136 5.63 14.46 -32.02
C ILE A 136 4.96 13.08 -32.03
N LYS A 137 4.07 12.87 -32.99
CA LYS A 137 3.21 11.68 -33.04
C LYS A 137 3.63 10.64 -34.08
N ASN A 138 4.51 11.00 -35.00
CA ASN A 138 4.96 10.10 -36.04
C ASN A 138 6.40 10.39 -36.48
N LYS A 139 7.00 9.42 -37.16
CA LYS A 139 8.36 9.46 -37.65
C LYS A 139 8.60 10.59 -38.66
N GLU A 140 7.64 10.89 -39.52
CA GLU A 140 7.78 11.94 -40.56
C GLU A 140 8.01 13.31 -39.93
N GLN A 141 7.30 13.59 -38.81
CA GLN A 141 7.54 14.83 -38.05
C GLN A 141 8.94 14.90 -37.43
N VAL A 142 9.43 13.75 -36.90
CA VAL A 142 10.81 13.68 -36.38
C VAL A 142 11.81 13.96 -37.49
N ASP A 143 11.71 13.26 -38.62
CA ASP A 143 12.64 13.35 -39.71
C ASP A 143 12.68 14.80 -40.27
N LYS A 144 11.53 15.46 -40.34
CA LYS A 144 11.46 16.88 -40.72
C LYS A 144 12.18 17.77 -39.72
N ILE A 145 11.88 17.63 -38.42
CA ILE A 145 12.49 18.42 -37.36
C ILE A 145 14.03 18.23 -37.37
N VAL A 146 14.46 16.96 -37.40
CA VAL A 146 15.89 16.62 -37.40
C VAL A 146 16.60 17.22 -38.62
N SER A 147 15.95 17.24 -39.80
CA SER A 147 16.54 17.86 -41.01
C SER A 147 16.70 19.39 -40.94
N GLU A 148 15.93 20.04 -40.08
CA GLU A 148 15.98 21.49 -39.85
C GLU A 148 16.93 21.89 -38.71
N LEU A 149 17.47 20.94 -37.92
CA LEU A 149 18.42 21.22 -36.86
C LEU A 149 19.81 21.55 -37.44
N SER A 150 20.45 22.54 -36.85
CA SER A 150 21.85 22.86 -37.15
C SER A 150 22.82 22.07 -36.26
N GLU A 151 24.10 22.06 -36.65
CA GLU A 151 25.16 21.49 -35.80
C GLU A 151 25.59 22.45 -34.67
N GLU A 152 25.27 23.74 -34.80
CA GLU A 152 25.62 24.76 -33.82
C GLU A 152 24.40 25.20 -33.01
N TYR A 153 24.58 25.23 -31.70
CA TYR A 153 23.54 25.61 -30.74
C TYR A 153 24.03 26.75 -29.84
N ASN A 154 23.17 27.69 -29.54
CA ASN A 154 23.43 28.79 -28.63
C ASN A 154 22.64 28.66 -27.33
N VAL A 155 23.28 28.94 -26.21
CA VAL A 155 22.59 29.02 -24.91
C VAL A 155 21.86 30.36 -24.84
N GLU A 156 20.55 30.34 -24.97
CA GLU A 156 19.72 31.55 -24.92
C GLU A 156 19.51 32.03 -23.48
N LYS A 157 19.27 31.11 -22.54
CA LYS A 157 18.95 31.45 -21.18
C LYS A 157 19.40 30.38 -20.19
N ILE A 158 19.94 30.81 -19.06
CA ILE A 158 20.27 29.96 -17.93
C ILE A 158 19.38 30.38 -16.74
N GLU A 159 18.55 29.49 -16.23
CA GLU A 159 17.76 29.70 -15.02
C GLU A 159 18.26 28.83 -13.90
N THR A 160 18.64 29.43 -12.79
CA THR A 160 18.98 28.71 -11.55
C THR A 160 17.81 28.84 -10.57
N LYS A 161 17.28 27.70 -10.14
CA LYS A 161 16.18 27.68 -9.17
C LYS A 161 16.54 26.78 -7.99
N ASP A 162 16.44 27.33 -6.78
CA ASP A 162 16.58 26.55 -5.56
C ASP A 162 15.34 25.67 -5.35
N LYS A 163 15.54 24.36 -5.39
CA LYS A 163 14.45 23.40 -5.15
C LYS A 163 14.59 22.77 -3.77
N LYS A 164 13.74 23.16 -2.83
CA LYS A 164 13.67 22.51 -1.51
C LYS A 164 13.11 21.10 -1.66
N LYS A 165 13.93 20.10 -1.36
CA LYS A 165 13.50 18.72 -1.29
C LYS A 165 13.05 18.43 0.14
N GLN A 166 11.76 18.25 0.34
CA GLN A 166 11.24 17.84 1.64
C GLN A 166 11.49 16.34 1.88
N SER A 167 11.65 15.97 3.14
CA SER A 167 11.68 14.56 3.52
C SER A 167 10.35 13.89 3.17
N LYS A 168 10.40 12.62 2.80
CA LYS A 168 9.18 11.83 2.60
C LYS A 168 8.47 11.63 3.93
N TYR A 169 7.15 11.49 3.88
CA TYR A 169 6.36 11.12 5.05
C TYR A 169 6.76 9.72 5.57
N PRO A 170 6.56 9.46 6.88
CA PRO A 170 6.71 8.11 7.42
C PRO A 170 5.83 7.12 6.66
N PHE A 171 6.28 5.87 6.58
CA PHE A 171 5.52 4.83 5.91
C PHE A 171 4.23 4.48 6.67
N THR A 172 3.16 4.33 5.95
CA THR A 172 2.03 3.50 6.38
C THR A 172 2.36 2.03 6.10
N THR A 173 1.62 1.09 6.67
CA THR A 173 1.81 -0.35 6.39
C THR A 173 1.76 -0.65 4.90
N SER A 174 0.81 -0.08 4.17
CA SER A 174 0.66 -0.31 2.73
C SER A 174 1.81 0.27 1.90
N THR A 175 2.24 1.50 2.20
CA THR A 175 3.36 2.13 1.47
C THR A 175 4.69 1.46 1.79
N MET A 176 4.88 0.98 3.02
CA MET A 176 6.04 0.18 3.41
C MET A 176 6.09 -1.15 2.63
N GLN A 177 4.97 -1.85 2.52
CA GLN A 177 4.88 -3.09 1.73
C GLN A 177 5.19 -2.86 0.25
N GLN A 178 4.66 -1.78 -0.34
CA GLN A 178 4.93 -1.41 -1.73
C GLN A 178 6.41 -1.08 -1.98
N GLU A 179 7.01 -0.27 -1.12
CA GLU A 179 8.43 0.10 -1.25
C GLU A 179 9.37 -1.09 -0.99
N ALA A 180 9.05 -1.95 -0.02
CA ALA A 180 9.80 -3.18 0.24
C ALA A 180 9.71 -4.16 -0.94
N SER A 181 8.55 -4.30 -1.54
CA SER A 181 8.38 -5.11 -2.76
C SER A 181 9.18 -4.52 -3.92
N ARG A 182 9.10 -3.22 -4.14
CA ARG A 182 9.74 -2.54 -5.28
C ARG A 182 11.25 -2.48 -5.16
N LYS A 183 11.80 -2.20 -3.96
CA LYS A 183 13.24 -1.97 -3.75
C LYS A 183 14.01 -3.18 -3.29
N LEU A 184 13.37 -4.06 -2.52
CA LEU A 184 14.00 -5.23 -1.89
C LEU A 184 13.46 -6.55 -2.42
N ASN A 185 12.46 -6.50 -3.29
CA ASN A 185 11.77 -7.68 -3.82
C ASN A 185 11.22 -8.59 -2.70
N PHE A 186 10.73 -7.98 -1.61
CA PHE A 186 10.17 -8.71 -0.48
C PHE A 186 8.69 -9.01 -0.71
N ALA A 187 8.30 -10.26 -0.45
CA ALA A 187 6.88 -10.61 -0.31
C ALA A 187 6.29 -9.94 0.94
N ILE A 188 4.97 -9.68 0.94
CA ILE A 188 4.25 -9.02 2.04
C ILE A 188 4.54 -9.68 3.38
N LYS A 189 4.48 -11.02 3.45
CA LYS A 189 4.75 -11.77 4.69
C LYS A 189 6.16 -11.52 5.22
N LYS A 190 7.17 -11.51 4.36
CA LYS A 190 8.57 -11.21 4.74
C LYS A 190 8.70 -9.76 5.23
N THR A 191 8.10 -8.81 4.52
CA THR A 191 8.10 -7.39 4.91
C THR A 191 7.53 -7.21 6.31
N MET A 192 6.37 -7.80 6.60
CA MET A 192 5.74 -7.68 7.91
C MET A 192 6.54 -8.37 9.02
N SER A 193 7.12 -9.52 8.75
CA SER A 193 7.98 -10.22 9.73
C SER A 193 9.23 -9.42 10.07
N VAL A 194 9.88 -8.82 9.07
CA VAL A 194 11.06 -7.96 9.31
C VAL A 194 10.67 -6.68 10.04
N ALA A 195 9.58 -6.04 9.65
CA ALA A 195 9.09 -4.83 10.32
C ALA A 195 8.75 -5.09 11.79
N GLN A 196 8.10 -6.23 12.09
CA GLN A 196 7.80 -6.64 13.46
C GLN A 196 9.09 -6.87 14.27
N GLY A 197 10.08 -7.57 13.69
CA GLY A 197 11.37 -7.77 14.35
C GLY A 197 12.10 -6.47 14.65
N LEU A 198 12.07 -5.49 13.71
CA LEU A 198 12.66 -4.17 13.95
C LEU A 198 11.91 -3.40 15.04
N TYR A 199 10.58 -3.52 15.09
CA TYR A 199 9.76 -2.88 16.13
C TYR A 199 10.01 -3.45 17.52
N GLU A 200 10.14 -4.77 17.64
CA GLU A 200 10.44 -5.46 18.90
C GLU A 200 11.88 -5.26 19.38
N GLY A 201 12.77 -4.91 18.47
CA GLY A 201 14.20 -4.70 18.74
C GLY A 201 15.07 -5.83 18.21
N VAL A 202 16.16 -5.45 17.54
CA VAL A 202 17.17 -6.37 17.02
C VAL A 202 18.48 -6.15 17.75
N LYS A 203 19.08 -7.22 18.28
CA LYS A 203 20.43 -7.17 18.87
C LYS A 203 21.47 -7.04 17.77
N LEU A 204 22.17 -5.93 17.75
CA LEU A 204 23.32 -5.74 16.86
C LEU A 204 24.61 -6.07 17.61
N PRO A 205 25.55 -6.80 16.97
CA PRO A 205 26.79 -7.25 17.63
C PRO A 205 27.64 -6.13 18.23
N GLU A 206 27.57 -4.93 17.67
CA GLU A 206 28.42 -3.80 18.05
C GLU A 206 27.69 -2.64 18.77
N LYS A 207 26.38 -2.61 18.80
CA LYS A 207 25.62 -1.43 19.28
C LYS A 207 24.52 -1.71 20.29
N GLY A 208 24.35 -2.94 20.73
CA GLY A 208 23.25 -3.30 21.63
C GLY A 208 21.89 -3.39 20.89
N GLU A 209 20.79 -3.35 21.64
CA GLU A 209 19.46 -3.44 21.07
C GLU A 209 19.09 -2.13 20.34
N THR A 210 18.75 -2.22 19.06
CA THR A 210 18.15 -1.14 18.30
C THR A 210 16.80 -1.61 17.77
N GLY A 211 15.78 -0.98 18.25
CA GLY A 211 14.42 -1.15 17.80
C GLY A 211 13.54 -0.12 18.48
N ARG A 212 13.02 0.78 17.74
CA ARG A 212 11.82 1.61 17.88
C ARG A 212 11.81 2.68 16.81
#